data_2432f19287b204a75db939c51f01cf0f
#
_entry.id   2432f19287b204a75db939c51f01cf0f
#
_cell.length_a   1.000
_cell.length_b   1.000
_cell.length_c   1.000
_cell.angle_alpha   90.00
_cell.angle_beta   90.00
_cell.angle_gamma   90.00
#
_symmetry.space_group_name_H-M   'P 1'
#
loop_
_entity.id
_entity.type
_entity.pdbx_description
1 polymer ?
#
loop_
_entity_poly.entity_id
_entity_poly.type
_entity_poly.pdbx_seq_one_letter_code
_entity_poly.pdbx_strand_id
1 'polypeptide(L)'
;MWQLKKEQNVPIYRSIMEMIVQKIQTGELLPGEKIPSERKLAEYLSVNRSTVVHALDELVDLGWIVRKRGSGTVVNEGKWGVMMTPRTDWHRYLEQNVFKQVHPLVAEIESRAKQNLPTDLDMYTGELPLDLIPSFDFPALNWKQFLKEEAQDELGYLPLRKEIQAITATEYQLHLPSESLLLTSGAQQALFLVLQVLLRQGDSVAVEDPSFFYALPIFQAAGVRLFGVPMTEEGIDLEALEQTIRQHRIKMVMVNPSFQNPTGTVMPLRKREQLVKVCQTYQVPILEDDVFGQLSFIPKTEIPPLKKLDPDNVLYIGSLSKILGSTTKIGWLSAPASVTKQIAEARKMMD
;
A
#
# COMPACT_ATOMS: atom_id res chain seq x y z
N MET A 1 7.88 -18.60 11.90
CA MET A 1 7.84 -18.45 13.37
C MET A 1 8.27 -19.78 14.00
N TRP A 2 9.16 -19.76 15.02
CA TRP A 2 9.63 -20.95 15.72
C TRP A 2 8.59 -21.32 16.79
N GLN A 3 7.77 -22.33 16.53
CA GLN A 3 6.75 -22.81 17.48
C GLN A 3 6.82 -24.32 17.58
N LEU A 4 6.86 -24.83 18.80
CA LEU A 4 6.93 -26.26 19.09
C LEU A 4 5.49 -26.80 19.28
N LYS A 5 5.09 -27.78 18.47
CA LYS A 5 3.91 -28.58 18.78
C LYS A 5 4.34 -29.66 19.78
N LYS A 6 3.90 -29.55 21.03
CA LYS A 6 4.13 -30.59 22.04
C LYS A 6 3.14 -31.72 21.83
N GLU A 7 3.59 -32.86 21.43
CA GLU A 7 2.79 -34.11 21.39
C GLU A 7 2.94 -34.86 22.71
N GLN A 8 1.83 -35.46 23.20
CA GLN A 8 1.86 -36.30 24.40
C GLN A 8 2.71 -37.54 24.09
N ASN A 9 3.68 -37.84 24.97
CA ASN A 9 4.61 -38.97 24.91
C ASN A 9 5.80 -38.87 23.90
N VAL A 10 6.05 -37.73 23.28
CA VAL A 10 7.26 -37.52 22.46
C VAL A 10 8.29 -36.70 23.23
N PRO A 11 9.56 -37.16 23.35
CA PRO A 11 10.61 -36.35 23.97
C PRO A 11 10.77 -34.99 23.27
N ILE A 12 10.91 -33.92 24.05
CA ILE A 12 10.96 -32.53 23.52
C ILE A 12 12.06 -32.36 22.47
N TYR A 13 13.21 -32.99 22.62
CA TYR A 13 14.29 -32.90 21.63
C TYR A 13 13.89 -33.47 20.27
N ARG A 14 13.08 -34.55 20.23
CA ARG A 14 12.56 -35.12 18.97
C ARG A 14 11.60 -34.17 18.28
N SER A 15 10.68 -33.56 19.04
CA SER A 15 9.78 -32.56 18.47
C SER A 15 10.52 -31.34 17.90
N ILE A 16 11.67 -30.97 18.50
CA ILE A 16 12.55 -29.92 17.94
C ILE A 16 13.19 -30.40 16.64
N MET A 17 13.69 -31.64 16.61
CA MET A 17 14.28 -32.22 15.41
C MET A 17 13.27 -32.28 14.26
N GLU A 18 12.08 -32.82 14.52
CA GLU A 18 11.00 -32.94 13.52
C GLU A 18 10.57 -31.56 12.98
N MET A 19 10.45 -30.57 13.85
CA MET A 19 10.16 -29.19 13.45
C MET A 19 11.24 -28.62 12.52
N ILE A 20 12.54 -28.81 12.83
CA ILE A 20 13.64 -28.33 11.99
C ILE A 20 13.66 -29.09 10.66
N VAL A 21 13.53 -30.41 10.68
CA VAL A 21 13.47 -31.25 9.47
C VAL A 21 12.28 -30.84 8.59
N GLN A 22 11.10 -30.62 9.19
CA GLN A 22 9.93 -30.15 8.47
C GLN A 22 10.20 -28.79 7.81
N LYS A 23 10.81 -27.83 8.52
CA LYS A 23 11.16 -26.53 7.95
C LYS A 23 12.16 -26.64 6.79
N ILE A 24 13.12 -27.57 6.87
CA ILE A 24 14.04 -27.85 5.77
C ILE A 24 13.28 -28.49 4.60
N GLN A 25 12.43 -29.48 4.86
CA GLN A 25 11.65 -30.17 3.82
C GLN A 25 10.61 -29.29 3.17
N THR A 26 9.99 -28.35 3.91
CA THR A 26 9.03 -27.40 3.37
C THR A 26 9.68 -26.20 2.68
N GLY A 27 11.02 -26.05 2.77
CA GLY A 27 11.77 -24.96 2.19
C GLY A 27 11.68 -23.66 2.99
N GLU A 28 11.21 -23.71 4.23
CA GLU A 28 11.31 -22.57 5.16
C GLU A 28 12.73 -22.34 5.67
N LEU A 29 13.57 -23.38 5.66
CA LEU A 29 15.01 -23.33 5.92
C LEU A 29 15.73 -23.90 4.71
N LEU A 30 16.59 -23.10 4.09
CA LEU A 30 17.27 -23.46 2.86
C LEU A 30 18.67 -24.04 3.11
N PRO A 31 19.21 -24.85 2.19
CA PRO A 31 20.60 -25.28 2.26
C PRO A 31 21.54 -24.09 2.41
N GLY A 32 22.46 -24.15 3.40
CA GLY A 32 23.38 -23.08 3.75
C GLY A 32 22.81 -22.00 4.68
N GLU A 33 21.50 -21.96 4.91
CA GLU A 33 20.87 -20.99 5.79
C GLU A 33 21.25 -21.23 7.25
N LYS A 34 21.43 -20.12 7.99
CA LYS A 34 21.76 -20.16 9.42
C LYS A 34 20.55 -20.50 10.28
N ILE A 35 20.71 -21.50 11.12
CA ILE A 35 19.79 -21.79 12.20
C ILE A 35 20.09 -20.83 13.38
N PRO A 36 19.08 -20.29 14.07
CA PRO A 36 19.30 -19.49 15.26
C PRO A 36 20.20 -20.20 16.26
N SER A 37 21.01 -19.42 17.02
CA SER A 37 21.89 -20.02 18.02
C SER A 37 21.11 -20.82 19.06
N GLU A 38 21.76 -21.83 19.64
CA GLU A 38 21.18 -22.70 20.69
C GLU A 38 20.45 -21.91 21.78
N ARG A 39 21.04 -20.77 22.18
CA ARG A 39 20.45 -19.87 23.17
C ARG A 39 19.16 -19.22 22.67
N LYS A 40 19.17 -18.69 21.44
CA LYS A 40 17.99 -18.08 20.82
C LYS A 40 16.88 -19.10 20.58
N LEU A 41 17.23 -20.32 20.10
CA LEU A 41 16.24 -21.39 19.94
C LEU A 41 15.62 -21.81 21.26
N ALA A 42 16.41 -21.93 22.33
CA ALA A 42 15.91 -22.26 23.64
C ALA A 42 14.91 -21.19 24.15
N GLU A 43 15.22 -19.93 23.91
CA GLU A 43 14.34 -18.79 24.19
C GLU A 43 13.03 -18.87 23.39
N TYR A 44 13.11 -19.01 22.07
CA TYR A 44 11.93 -19.06 21.17
C TYR A 44 11.01 -20.23 21.47
N LEU A 45 11.57 -21.38 21.85
CA LEU A 45 10.81 -22.60 22.10
C LEU A 45 10.41 -22.77 23.56
N SER A 46 10.86 -21.86 24.45
CA SER A 46 10.67 -21.94 25.92
C SER A 46 11.06 -23.31 26.49
N VAL A 47 12.29 -23.79 26.11
CA VAL A 47 12.85 -25.07 26.52
C VAL A 47 14.26 -24.90 27.10
N ASN A 48 14.77 -25.93 27.78
CA ASN A 48 16.13 -25.91 28.28
C ASN A 48 17.15 -25.92 27.12
N ARG A 49 18.23 -25.14 27.26
CA ARG A 49 19.30 -25.08 26.25
C ARG A 49 19.91 -26.46 25.98
N SER A 50 20.10 -27.29 27.01
CA SER A 50 20.66 -28.66 26.85
C SER A 50 19.78 -29.52 25.93
N THR A 51 18.45 -29.35 25.94
CA THR A 51 17.52 -30.05 25.07
C THR A 51 17.67 -29.60 23.61
N VAL A 52 17.91 -28.31 23.38
CA VAL A 52 18.20 -27.78 22.03
C VAL A 52 19.54 -28.28 21.52
N VAL A 53 20.59 -28.26 22.37
CA VAL A 53 21.94 -28.78 22.02
C VAL A 53 21.81 -30.24 21.58
N HIS A 54 21.15 -31.08 22.37
CA HIS A 54 20.93 -32.48 22.04
C HIS A 54 20.20 -32.68 20.70
N ALA A 55 19.12 -31.91 20.46
CA ALA A 55 18.41 -31.97 19.20
C ALA A 55 19.28 -31.56 17.98
N LEU A 56 20.11 -30.53 18.15
CA LEU A 56 21.00 -30.08 17.08
C LEU A 56 22.18 -31.05 16.84
N ASP A 57 22.69 -31.69 17.90
CA ASP A 57 23.74 -32.72 17.74
C ASP A 57 23.22 -33.90 16.94
N GLU A 58 22.05 -34.42 17.29
CA GLU A 58 21.39 -35.50 16.52
C GLU A 58 21.14 -35.09 15.05
N LEU A 59 20.72 -33.84 14.79
CA LEU A 59 20.53 -33.35 13.42
C LEU A 59 21.87 -33.21 12.66
N VAL A 60 23.00 -32.94 13.34
CA VAL A 60 24.34 -32.94 12.76
C VAL A 60 24.74 -34.38 12.41
N ASP A 61 24.53 -35.33 13.32
CA ASP A 61 24.86 -36.75 13.11
C ASP A 61 24.03 -37.35 11.98
N LEU A 62 22.78 -36.97 11.86
CA LEU A 62 21.90 -37.34 10.73
C LEU A 62 22.25 -36.59 9.45
N GLY A 63 23.12 -35.58 9.50
CA GLY A 63 23.56 -34.82 8.34
C GLY A 63 22.61 -33.76 7.81
N TRP A 64 21.54 -33.41 8.55
CA TRP A 64 20.61 -32.33 8.18
C TRP A 64 21.21 -30.94 8.28
N ILE A 65 22.08 -30.74 9.24
CA ILE A 65 22.76 -29.47 9.53
C ILE A 65 24.25 -29.70 9.74
N VAL A 66 25.03 -28.63 9.59
CA VAL A 66 26.49 -28.66 9.85
C VAL A 66 26.91 -27.48 10.70
N ARG A 67 27.91 -27.69 11.58
CA ARG A 67 28.54 -26.62 12.34
C ARG A 67 29.68 -26.02 11.56
N LYS A 68 29.59 -24.76 11.15
CA LYS A 68 30.70 -24.03 10.48
C LYS A 68 31.41 -23.14 11.50
N ARG A 69 32.72 -23.31 11.66
CA ARG A 69 33.56 -22.54 12.59
C ARG A 69 33.44 -21.03 12.27
N GLY A 70 33.06 -20.23 13.25
CA GLY A 70 32.84 -18.78 13.08
C GLY A 70 31.48 -18.37 12.47
N SER A 71 30.76 -19.29 11.83
CA SER A 71 29.47 -18.99 11.17
C SER A 71 28.25 -19.53 11.91
N GLY A 72 28.48 -20.47 12.87
CA GLY A 72 27.39 -21.12 13.61
C GLY A 72 26.88 -22.39 12.93
N THR A 73 25.62 -22.77 13.26
CA THR A 73 24.97 -23.96 12.69
C THR A 73 24.20 -23.56 11.44
N VAL A 74 24.38 -24.29 10.35
CA VAL A 74 23.73 -24.05 9.05
C VAL A 74 23.10 -25.34 8.50
N VAL A 75 22.11 -25.21 7.65
CA VAL A 75 21.54 -26.38 6.92
C VAL A 75 22.60 -26.93 5.96
N ASN A 76 22.76 -28.26 5.91
CA ASN A 76 23.79 -28.92 5.13
C ASN A 76 23.52 -28.78 3.61
N GLU A 77 24.50 -28.24 2.89
CA GLU A 77 24.44 -28.04 1.42
C GLU A 77 24.89 -29.30 0.63
N GLY A 78 25.65 -30.18 1.23
CA GLY A 78 26.49 -31.14 0.47
C GLY A 78 26.03 -32.60 0.44
N LYS A 79 25.16 -33.04 1.36
CA LYS A 79 24.94 -34.50 1.54
C LYS A 79 23.60 -35.01 0.98
N TRP A 80 22.67 -34.13 0.59
CA TRP A 80 21.27 -34.51 0.30
C TRP A 80 20.76 -34.07 -1.07
N GLY A 81 21.63 -33.73 -1.99
CA GLY A 81 21.27 -33.32 -3.35
C GLY A 81 20.41 -34.30 -4.14
N VAL A 82 20.32 -35.56 -3.69
CA VAL A 82 19.52 -36.60 -4.34
C VAL A 82 18.14 -36.79 -3.70
N MET A 83 17.96 -36.40 -2.43
CA MET A 83 16.67 -36.52 -1.72
C MET A 83 15.91 -35.19 -1.58
N MET A 84 16.57 -34.07 -1.74
CA MET A 84 15.87 -32.79 -1.87
C MET A 84 15.51 -32.60 -3.34
N THR A 85 14.27 -32.83 -3.69
CA THR A 85 13.72 -32.27 -4.93
C THR A 85 14.13 -30.80 -4.98
N PRO A 86 14.72 -30.30 -6.09
CA PRO A 86 15.09 -28.90 -6.20
C PRO A 86 13.82 -28.06 -6.01
N ARG A 87 13.63 -27.56 -4.80
CA ARG A 87 12.54 -26.63 -4.51
C ARG A 87 13.02 -25.26 -4.88
N THR A 88 12.13 -24.52 -5.49
CA THR A 88 12.38 -23.10 -5.80
C THR A 88 12.75 -22.35 -4.53
N ASP A 89 13.86 -21.67 -4.54
CA ASP A 89 14.28 -20.78 -3.47
C ASP A 89 13.41 -19.50 -3.48
N TRP A 90 12.24 -19.61 -2.90
CA TRP A 90 11.31 -18.48 -2.79
C TRP A 90 11.87 -17.32 -1.98
N HIS A 91 12.78 -17.57 -1.03
CA HIS A 91 13.42 -16.51 -0.24
C HIS A 91 14.21 -15.58 -1.14
N ARG A 92 15.00 -16.13 -2.08
CA ARG A 92 15.75 -15.33 -3.04
C ARG A 92 14.85 -14.45 -3.93
N TYR A 93 13.71 -14.99 -4.36
CA TYR A 93 12.73 -14.19 -5.13
C TYR A 93 12.09 -13.11 -4.27
N LEU A 94 11.73 -13.45 -3.03
CA LEU A 94 11.12 -12.51 -2.09
C LEU A 94 12.11 -11.42 -1.63
N GLU A 95 13.40 -11.71 -1.55
CA GLU A 95 14.43 -10.71 -1.21
C GLU A 95 14.59 -9.61 -2.27
N GLN A 96 14.31 -9.92 -3.53
CA GLN A 96 14.39 -8.98 -4.64
C GLN A 96 13.08 -8.20 -4.86
N ASN A 97 12.08 -8.42 -4.02
CA ASN A 97 10.76 -7.82 -4.16
C ASN A 97 10.79 -6.33 -3.78
N VAL A 98 10.34 -5.47 -4.68
CA VAL A 98 10.21 -4.02 -4.47
C VAL A 98 9.26 -3.64 -3.33
N PHE A 99 8.32 -4.52 -2.96
CA PHE A 99 7.38 -4.31 -1.85
C PHE A 99 7.96 -4.66 -0.47
N LYS A 100 9.20 -5.15 -0.37
CA LYS A 100 9.80 -5.64 0.89
C LYS A 100 10.44 -4.54 1.75
N GLN A 101 10.62 -3.34 1.23
CA GLN A 101 11.28 -2.26 1.97
C GLN A 101 10.32 -1.53 2.93
N VAL A 102 9.68 -2.28 3.82
CA VAL A 102 9.04 -1.66 4.98
C VAL A 102 10.15 -1.31 5.97
N HIS A 103 10.33 -0.01 6.22
CA HIS A 103 11.28 0.46 7.23
C HIS A 103 11.01 -0.29 8.55
N PRO A 104 12.02 -0.78 9.29
CA PRO A 104 11.80 -1.56 10.52
C PRO A 104 10.85 -0.89 11.53
N LEU A 105 10.91 0.43 11.62
CA LEU A 105 10.01 1.22 12.47
C LEU A 105 8.55 1.11 12.00
N VAL A 106 8.29 1.15 10.70
CA VAL A 106 6.92 0.99 10.15
C VAL A 106 6.39 -0.41 10.43
N ALA A 107 7.23 -1.44 10.26
CA ALA A 107 6.86 -2.82 10.59
C ALA A 107 6.53 -3.00 12.09
N GLU A 108 7.24 -2.30 12.98
CA GLU A 108 6.96 -2.30 14.41
C GLU A 108 5.62 -1.59 14.71
N ILE A 109 5.38 -0.43 14.11
CA ILE A 109 4.11 0.31 14.26
C ILE A 109 2.94 -0.55 13.78
N GLU A 110 3.03 -1.17 12.59
CA GLU A 110 2.00 -2.05 12.08
C GLU A 110 1.76 -3.28 12.97
N SER A 111 2.82 -3.83 13.55
CA SER A 111 2.72 -4.94 14.49
C SER A 111 1.97 -4.53 15.76
N ARG A 112 2.22 -3.32 16.28
CA ARG A 112 1.51 -2.77 17.44
C ARG A 112 0.05 -2.45 17.14
N ALA A 113 -0.21 -1.80 16.01
CA ALA A 113 -1.58 -1.50 15.57
C ALA A 113 -2.45 -2.77 15.46
N LYS A 114 -1.86 -3.90 15.03
CA LYS A 114 -2.56 -5.21 15.00
C LYS A 114 -2.87 -5.79 16.37
N GLN A 115 -2.18 -5.35 17.44
CA GLN A 115 -2.42 -5.87 18.80
C GLN A 115 -3.63 -5.22 19.48
N ASN A 116 -4.11 -4.07 18.95
CA ASN A 116 -5.33 -3.37 19.41
C ASN A 116 -5.42 -3.28 20.95
N LEU A 117 -4.35 -2.82 21.61
CA LEU A 117 -4.33 -2.66 23.04
C LEU A 117 -5.30 -1.53 23.44
N PRO A 118 -6.12 -1.70 24.50
CA PRO A 118 -7.12 -0.71 24.91
C PRO A 118 -6.54 0.67 25.29
N THR A 119 -5.22 0.73 25.51
CA THR A 119 -4.48 1.94 25.88
C THR A 119 -3.88 2.68 24.69
N ASP A 120 -3.94 2.09 23.50
CA ASP A 120 -3.29 2.65 22.34
C ASP A 120 -4.26 3.55 21.56
N LEU A 121 -3.87 4.78 21.31
CA LEU A 121 -4.56 5.68 20.40
C LEU A 121 -4.00 5.47 18.99
N ASP A 122 -4.84 5.02 18.08
CA ASP A 122 -4.45 4.84 16.67
C ASP A 122 -4.37 6.20 15.95
N MET A 123 -3.15 6.72 15.82
CA MET A 123 -2.84 7.92 15.04
C MET A 123 -2.20 7.60 13.68
N TYR A 124 -2.14 6.30 13.30
CA TYR A 124 -1.42 5.83 12.12
C TYR A 124 -2.32 5.46 10.96
N THR A 125 -3.40 4.69 11.21
CA THR A 125 -4.22 4.13 10.13
C THR A 125 -5.13 5.16 9.46
N GLY A 126 -5.52 6.21 10.17
CA GLY A 126 -6.52 7.17 9.73
C GLY A 126 -7.90 6.53 9.49
N GLU A 127 -8.17 5.40 10.16
CA GLU A 127 -9.48 4.74 10.14
C GLU A 127 -10.41 5.39 11.17
N LEU A 128 -11.70 5.49 10.83
CA LEU A 128 -12.71 5.87 11.80
C LEU A 128 -12.97 4.72 12.78
N PRO A 129 -13.21 5.02 14.07
CA PRO A 129 -13.75 4.05 15.01
C PRO A 129 -15.07 3.44 14.48
N LEU A 130 -15.30 2.15 14.75
CA LEU A 130 -16.46 1.42 14.21
C LEU A 130 -17.80 2.03 14.56
N ASP A 131 -17.89 2.66 15.73
CA ASP A 131 -19.09 3.37 16.21
C ASP A 131 -19.40 4.66 15.45
N LEU A 132 -18.41 5.21 14.74
CA LEU A 132 -18.58 6.37 13.86
C LEU A 132 -18.86 5.98 12.39
N ILE A 133 -18.69 4.70 12.04
CA ILE A 133 -19.01 4.23 10.69
C ILE A 133 -20.52 4.01 10.60
N PRO A 134 -21.21 4.58 9.59
CA PRO A 134 -22.62 4.36 9.40
C PRO A 134 -22.96 2.88 9.22
N SER A 135 -23.99 2.41 9.91
CA SER A 135 -24.56 1.07 9.65
C SER A 135 -25.61 1.17 8.56
N PHE A 136 -25.59 0.25 7.61
CA PHE A 136 -26.63 0.12 6.60
C PHE A 136 -26.97 -1.35 6.34
N ASP A 137 -28.27 -1.57 6.08
CA ASP A 137 -28.75 -2.86 5.65
C ASP A 137 -28.60 -2.98 4.13
N PHE A 138 -27.89 -4.01 3.68
CA PHE A 138 -27.81 -4.28 2.26
C PHE A 138 -29.10 -4.95 1.79
N PRO A 139 -29.78 -4.42 0.75
CA PRO A 139 -30.93 -5.10 0.17
C PRO A 139 -30.51 -6.44 -0.43
N ALA A 140 -31.44 -7.38 -0.52
CA ALA A 140 -31.18 -8.68 -1.15
C ALA A 140 -30.68 -8.46 -2.59
N LEU A 141 -29.45 -8.91 -2.87
CA LEU A 141 -28.83 -8.75 -4.17
C LEU A 141 -29.40 -9.75 -5.17
N ASN A 142 -29.96 -9.28 -6.28
CA ASN A 142 -30.28 -10.12 -7.43
C ASN A 142 -29.02 -10.31 -8.28
N TRP A 143 -28.35 -11.45 -8.09
CA TRP A 143 -27.08 -11.75 -8.74
C TRP A 143 -27.14 -11.71 -10.28
N LYS A 144 -28.22 -12.20 -10.88
CA LYS A 144 -28.39 -12.16 -12.34
C LYS A 144 -28.56 -10.74 -12.89
N GLN A 145 -29.24 -9.87 -12.13
CA GLN A 145 -29.41 -8.48 -12.49
C GLN A 145 -28.06 -7.74 -12.35
N PHE A 146 -27.35 -7.97 -11.25
CA PHE A 146 -26.03 -7.40 -11.01
C PHE A 146 -25.04 -7.72 -12.15
N LEU A 147 -24.95 -8.99 -12.57
CA LEU A 147 -24.08 -9.40 -13.68
C LEU A 147 -24.45 -8.76 -15.02
N LYS A 148 -25.74 -8.50 -15.26
CA LYS A 148 -26.16 -7.81 -16.49
C LYS A 148 -25.80 -6.34 -16.50
N GLU A 149 -25.86 -5.69 -15.34
CA GLU A 149 -25.56 -4.26 -15.19
C GLU A 149 -24.06 -4.01 -15.24
N GLU A 150 -23.23 -4.87 -14.65
CA GLU A 150 -21.78 -4.74 -14.63
C GLU A 150 -21.16 -4.94 -16.02
N ALA A 151 -21.68 -5.86 -16.83
CA ALA A 151 -21.12 -6.19 -18.13
C ALA A 151 -21.25 -5.07 -19.18
N GLN A 152 -21.92 -3.95 -18.89
CA GLN A 152 -22.30 -2.94 -19.89
C GLN A 152 -21.41 -1.69 -19.89
N ASP A 153 -20.59 -1.42 -18.86
CA ASP A 153 -19.84 -0.17 -18.78
C ASP A 153 -18.39 -0.37 -18.32
N GLU A 154 -17.47 -0.09 -19.23
CA GLU A 154 -16.02 -0.19 -18.98
C GLU A 154 -15.52 0.79 -17.90
N LEU A 155 -16.28 1.85 -17.60
CA LEU A 155 -15.96 2.82 -16.56
C LEU A 155 -16.47 2.40 -15.17
N GLY A 156 -17.17 1.26 -15.07
CA GLY A 156 -17.73 0.72 -13.84
C GLY A 156 -19.23 0.99 -13.68
N TYR A 157 -19.81 0.49 -12.60
CA TYR A 157 -21.25 0.46 -12.34
C TYR A 157 -21.90 1.83 -12.45
N LEU A 158 -22.69 2.02 -13.50
CA LEU A 158 -23.28 3.31 -13.88
C LEU A 158 -24.12 3.97 -12.78
N PRO A 159 -24.97 3.25 -12.01
CA PRO A 159 -25.71 3.89 -10.93
C PRO A 159 -24.80 4.53 -9.87
N LEU A 160 -23.73 3.85 -9.46
CA LEU A 160 -22.78 4.41 -8.50
C LEU A 160 -22.04 5.64 -9.07
N ARG A 161 -21.67 5.61 -10.34
CA ARG A 161 -21.06 6.79 -10.99
C ARG A 161 -22.01 7.99 -10.99
N LYS A 162 -23.31 7.78 -11.25
CA LYS A 162 -24.32 8.84 -11.18
C LYS A 162 -24.46 9.42 -9.77
N GLU A 163 -24.43 8.59 -8.74
CA GLU A 163 -24.46 9.06 -7.36
C GLU A 163 -23.21 9.88 -7.00
N ILE A 164 -22.03 9.43 -7.41
CA ILE A 164 -20.79 10.20 -7.20
C ILE A 164 -20.87 11.55 -7.93
N GLN A 165 -21.36 11.57 -9.15
CA GLN A 165 -21.60 12.82 -9.91
C GLN A 165 -22.58 13.75 -9.21
N ALA A 166 -23.68 13.21 -8.69
CA ALA A 166 -24.69 14.00 -7.97
C ALA A 166 -24.10 14.60 -6.68
N ILE A 167 -23.38 13.81 -5.89
CA ILE A 167 -22.72 14.27 -4.67
C ILE A 167 -21.66 15.34 -4.97
N THR A 168 -20.78 15.11 -5.95
CA THR A 168 -19.76 16.08 -6.31
C THR A 168 -20.36 17.38 -6.86
N ALA A 169 -21.43 17.31 -7.63
CA ALA A 169 -22.14 18.49 -8.13
C ALA A 169 -22.81 19.28 -7.00
N THR A 170 -23.40 18.60 -6.04
CA THR A 170 -24.13 19.24 -4.92
C THR A 170 -23.16 19.83 -3.89
N GLU A 171 -22.17 19.05 -3.47
CA GLU A 171 -21.29 19.44 -2.36
C GLU A 171 -20.14 20.34 -2.79
N TYR A 172 -19.49 20.04 -3.92
CA TYR A 172 -18.33 20.78 -4.41
C TYR A 172 -18.66 21.73 -5.56
N GLN A 173 -19.89 21.70 -6.07
CA GLN A 173 -20.25 22.37 -7.35
C GLN A 173 -19.29 21.93 -8.48
N LEU A 174 -18.87 20.68 -8.44
CA LEU A 174 -17.99 20.06 -9.41
C LEU A 174 -18.80 19.12 -10.30
N HIS A 175 -19.00 19.53 -11.56
CA HIS A 175 -19.71 18.72 -12.54
C HIS A 175 -18.73 17.82 -13.29
N LEU A 176 -18.80 16.52 -13.03
CA LEU A 176 -17.96 15.52 -13.68
C LEU A 176 -18.72 14.90 -14.87
N PRO A 177 -18.22 15.03 -16.11
CA PRO A 177 -18.81 14.32 -17.25
C PRO A 177 -18.79 12.79 -17.03
N SER A 178 -19.79 12.09 -17.57
CA SER A 178 -19.91 10.63 -17.35
C SER A 178 -18.70 9.86 -17.90
N GLU A 179 -18.16 10.29 -19.01
CA GLU A 179 -16.99 9.74 -19.68
C GLU A 179 -15.65 10.06 -18.98
N SER A 180 -15.66 10.98 -18.01
CA SER A 180 -14.47 11.38 -17.24
C SER A 180 -14.36 10.70 -15.89
N LEU A 181 -15.31 9.83 -15.51
CA LEU A 181 -15.38 9.21 -14.19
C LEU A 181 -15.22 7.69 -14.28
N LEU A 182 -14.13 7.16 -13.75
CA LEU A 182 -13.80 5.75 -13.68
C LEU A 182 -13.89 5.26 -12.22
N LEU A 183 -14.64 4.19 -11.96
CA LEU A 183 -14.63 3.51 -10.67
C LEU A 183 -13.37 2.65 -10.52
N THR A 184 -12.85 2.59 -9.30
CA THR A 184 -11.66 1.80 -8.94
C THR A 184 -11.85 1.09 -7.60
N SER A 185 -11.05 0.07 -7.34
CA SER A 185 -11.00 -0.63 -6.05
C SER A 185 -10.22 0.20 -5.01
N GLY A 186 -10.73 1.39 -4.70
CA GLY A 186 -10.14 2.38 -3.80
C GLY A 186 -9.14 3.30 -4.50
N ALA A 187 -8.72 4.34 -3.77
CA ALA A 187 -7.80 5.38 -4.27
C ALA A 187 -6.42 4.82 -4.68
N GLN A 188 -5.93 3.78 -4.01
CA GLN A 188 -4.62 3.18 -4.35
C GLN A 188 -4.61 2.53 -5.74
N GLN A 189 -5.70 1.87 -6.16
CA GLN A 189 -5.79 1.36 -7.52
C GLN A 189 -5.83 2.51 -8.53
N ALA A 190 -6.59 3.57 -8.24
CA ALA A 190 -6.62 4.75 -9.10
C ALA A 190 -5.21 5.35 -9.29
N LEU A 191 -4.47 5.53 -8.18
CA LEU A 191 -3.11 6.04 -8.19
C LEU A 191 -2.18 5.11 -8.97
N PHE A 192 -2.24 3.79 -8.72
CA PHE A 192 -1.42 2.81 -9.44
C PHE A 192 -1.66 2.85 -10.95
N LEU A 193 -2.92 2.91 -11.37
CA LEU A 193 -3.30 3.02 -12.77
C LEU A 193 -2.76 4.29 -13.42
N VAL A 194 -2.85 5.44 -12.75
CA VAL A 194 -2.29 6.71 -13.21
C VAL A 194 -0.77 6.59 -13.42
N LEU A 195 -0.05 6.02 -12.44
CA LEU A 195 1.40 5.82 -12.53
C LEU A 195 1.78 4.92 -13.72
N GLN A 196 1.04 3.83 -13.94
CA GLN A 196 1.35 2.86 -14.99
C GLN A 196 1.01 3.36 -16.39
N VAL A 197 -0.04 4.15 -16.54
CA VAL A 197 -0.54 4.59 -17.87
C VAL A 197 0.10 5.90 -18.30
N LEU A 198 0.34 6.83 -17.38
CA LEU A 198 0.78 8.18 -17.72
C LEU A 198 2.28 8.43 -17.52
N LEU A 199 2.95 7.59 -16.72
CA LEU A 199 4.37 7.76 -16.42
C LEU A 199 5.18 6.55 -16.91
N ARG A 200 6.48 6.78 -17.09
CA ARG A 200 7.46 5.76 -17.47
C ARG A 200 8.46 5.56 -16.35
N GLN A 201 9.08 4.40 -16.32
CA GLN A 201 10.19 4.14 -15.40
C GLN A 201 11.27 5.24 -15.56
N GLY A 202 11.68 5.81 -14.43
CA GLY A 202 12.65 6.91 -14.35
C GLY A 202 12.03 8.31 -14.44
N ASP A 203 10.73 8.46 -14.70
CA ASP A 203 10.05 9.75 -14.64
C ASP A 203 10.06 10.32 -13.23
N SER A 204 10.03 11.64 -13.14
CA SER A 204 10.09 12.39 -11.89
C SER A 204 8.73 12.98 -11.53
N VAL A 205 8.34 12.82 -10.29
CA VAL A 205 7.07 13.32 -9.73
C VAL A 205 7.38 14.21 -8.53
N ALA A 206 6.77 15.39 -8.45
CA ALA A 206 6.85 16.25 -7.29
C ALA A 206 5.72 15.89 -6.31
N VAL A 207 6.05 15.79 -5.04
CA VAL A 207 5.11 15.54 -3.93
C VAL A 207 5.37 16.53 -2.80
N GLU A 208 4.37 16.76 -1.96
CA GLU A 208 4.54 17.51 -0.72
C GLU A 208 5.56 16.82 0.19
N ASP A 209 6.32 17.59 0.98
CA ASP A 209 7.24 17.07 1.98
C ASP A 209 7.03 17.77 3.33
N PRO A 210 6.52 17.05 4.35
CA PRO A 210 6.22 15.60 4.41
C PRO A 210 4.99 15.18 3.62
N SER A 211 4.94 13.89 3.18
CA SER A 211 3.80 13.32 2.47
C SER A 211 3.61 11.84 2.73
N PHE A 212 2.35 11.42 2.82
CA PHE A 212 1.95 10.02 2.82
C PHE A 212 2.42 9.23 1.59
N PHE A 213 2.60 9.88 0.46
CA PHE A 213 3.06 9.21 -0.78
C PHE A 213 4.40 8.49 -0.62
N TYR A 214 5.28 8.96 0.25
CA TYR A 214 6.54 8.25 0.56
C TYR A 214 6.35 6.88 1.21
N ALA A 215 5.23 6.67 1.90
CA ALA A 215 4.92 5.40 2.53
C ALA A 215 4.35 4.35 1.55
N LEU A 216 4.05 4.74 0.31
CA LEU A 216 3.42 3.88 -0.68
C LEU A 216 4.45 3.16 -1.57
N PRO A 217 4.57 1.83 -1.48
CA PRO A 217 5.51 1.06 -2.30
C PRO A 217 5.22 1.12 -3.82
N ILE A 218 4.02 1.54 -4.21
CA ILE A 218 3.60 1.59 -5.61
C ILE A 218 4.45 2.53 -6.48
N PHE A 219 5.02 3.59 -5.91
CA PHE A 219 5.92 4.49 -6.63
C PHE A 219 7.23 3.78 -7.00
N GLN A 220 7.79 3.04 -6.06
CA GLN A 220 8.97 2.23 -6.31
C GLN A 220 8.67 1.12 -7.32
N ALA A 221 7.51 0.45 -7.20
CA ALA A 221 7.08 -0.58 -8.14
C ALA A 221 6.89 -0.03 -9.56
N ALA A 222 6.39 1.21 -9.71
CA ALA A 222 6.29 1.89 -10.98
C ALA A 222 7.64 2.41 -11.51
N GLY A 223 8.70 2.39 -10.67
CA GLY A 223 10.02 2.89 -11.03
C GLY A 223 10.08 4.41 -11.20
N VAL A 224 9.15 5.16 -10.65
CA VAL A 224 9.15 6.63 -10.67
C VAL A 224 9.96 7.20 -9.51
N ARG A 225 10.51 8.40 -9.70
CA ARG A 225 11.31 9.11 -8.68
C ARG A 225 10.46 10.19 -8.03
N LEU A 226 10.37 10.17 -6.71
CA LEU A 226 9.69 11.20 -5.94
C LEU A 226 10.67 12.33 -5.56
N PHE A 227 10.23 13.56 -5.76
CA PHE A 227 10.92 14.78 -5.34
C PHE A 227 10.05 15.54 -4.35
N GLY A 228 10.52 15.65 -3.12
CA GLY A 228 9.84 16.39 -2.06
C GLY A 228 9.93 17.89 -2.30
N VAL A 229 8.80 18.54 -2.16
CA VAL A 229 8.69 19.99 -2.16
C VAL A 229 8.26 20.43 -0.77
N PRO A 230 9.03 21.31 -0.08
CA PRO A 230 8.69 21.75 1.25
C PRO A 230 7.28 22.30 1.37
N MET A 231 6.67 22.13 2.55
CA MET A 231 5.36 22.67 2.86
C MET A 231 5.49 23.98 3.67
N THR A 232 4.55 24.88 3.43
CA THR A 232 4.27 26.05 4.26
C THR A 232 3.02 25.78 5.11
N GLU A 233 2.62 26.72 5.97
CA GLU A 233 1.37 26.62 6.72
C GLU A 233 0.12 26.54 5.81
N GLU A 234 0.21 27.07 4.58
CA GLU A 234 -0.87 27.06 3.59
C GLU A 234 -0.77 25.92 2.55
N GLY A 235 0.12 24.96 2.71
CA GLY A 235 0.36 23.86 1.76
C GLY A 235 1.71 23.96 1.06
N ILE A 236 1.84 23.32 -0.09
CA ILE A 236 3.11 23.22 -0.84
C ILE A 236 3.75 24.58 -1.15
N ASP A 237 5.06 24.72 -0.98
CA ASP A 237 5.82 25.92 -1.35
C ASP A 237 5.91 26.05 -2.87
N LEU A 238 5.30 27.09 -3.43
CA LEU A 238 5.21 27.29 -4.87
C LEU A 238 6.53 27.71 -5.52
N GLU A 239 7.38 28.45 -4.83
CA GLU A 239 8.70 28.84 -5.35
C GLU A 239 9.61 27.61 -5.42
N ALA A 240 9.64 26.82 -4.35
CA ALA A 240 10.36 25.55 -4.33
C ALA A 240 9.81 24.55 -5.37
N LEU A 241 8.47 24.53 -5.59
CA LEU A 241 7.86 23.71 -6.63
C LEU A 241 8.34 24.11 -8.03
N GLU A 242 8.33 25.40 -8.35
CA GLU A 242 8.83 25.88 -9.64
C GLU A 242 10.30 25.51 -9.88
N GLN A 243 11.14 25.65 -8.85
CA GLN A 243 12.54 25.24 -8.92
C GLN A 243 12.65 23.73 -9.16
N THR A 244 11.88 22.93 -8.43
CA THR A 244 11.87 21.46 -8.55
C THR A 244 11.42 21.03 -9.95
N ILE A 245 10.37 21.65 -10.50
CA ILE A 245 9.89 21.38 -11.87
C ILE A 245 11.00 21.59 -12.89
N ARG A 246 11.71 22.73 -12.81
CA ARG A 246 12.78 23.06 -13.74
C ARG A 246 14.00 22.15 -13.61
N GLN A 247 14.44 21.88 -12.38
CA GLN A 247 15.65 21.11 -12.10
C GLN A 247 15.49 19.62 -12.41
N HIS A 248 14.35 19.05 -12.12
CA HIS A 248 14.13 17.60 -12.17
C HIS A 248 13.20 17.13 -13.28
N ARG A 249 12.78 18.05 -14.19
CA ARG A 249 11.89 17.74 -15.33
C ARG A 249 10.64 16.99 -14.85
N ILE A 250 9.99 17.52 -13.83
CA ILE A 250 8.80 16.92 -13.22
C ILE A 250 7.74 16.66 -14.28
N LYS A 251 7.16 15.46 -14.25
CA LYS A 251 6.12 15.00 -15.17
C LYS A 251 4.72 15.10 -14.58
N MET A 252 4.60 15.13 -13.27
CA MET A 252 3.33 15.24 -12.55
C MET A 252 3.59 15.83 -11.16
N VAL A 253 2.68 16.65 -10.68
CA VAL A 253 2.64 17.13 -9.29
C VAL A 253 1.53 16.39 -8.58
N MET A 254 1.82 15.77 -7.45
CA MET A 254 0.83 15.05 -6.64
C MET A 254 0.66 15.72 -5.30
N VAL A 255 -0.56 16.08 -4.96
CA VAL A 255 -0.90 16.83 -3.73
C VAL A 255 -2.14 16.27 -3.07
N ASN A 256 -2.19 16.46 -1.75
CA ASN A 256 -3.37 16.20 -0.92
C ASN A 256 -3.83 17.53 -0.29
N PRO A 257 -4.55 18.39 -1.06
CA PRO A 257 -4.79 19.78 -0.68
C PRO A 257 -5.86 19.96 0.41
N SER A 258 -6.62 18.91 0.70
CA SER A 258 -7.67 18.91 1.72
C SER A 258 -7.30 17.93 2.83
N PHE A 259 -6.95 18.46 4.00
CA PHE A 259 -6.51 17.66 5.17
C PHE A 259 -5.29 16.80 4.85
N GLN A 260 -4.23 17.48 4.42
CA GLN A 260 -2.97 16.89 3.99
C GLN A 260 -2.46 15.85 5.00
N ASN A 261 -2.05 14.69 4.51
CA ASN A 261 -1.48 13.64 5.34
C ASN A 261 0.07 13.67 5.25
N PRO A 262 0.80 13.96 6.38
CA PRO A 262 0.34 13.85 7.77
C PRO A 262 0.02 15.19 8.49
N THR A 263 0.13 16.35 7.85
CA THR A 263 0.11 17.66 8.53
C THR A 263 -1.30 18.14 8.93
N GLY A 264 -2.36 17.62 8.32
CA GLY A 264 -3.73 18.10 8.47
C GLY A 264 -3.99 19.44 7.80
N THR A 265 -3.02 20.02 7.10
CA THR A 265 -3.13 21.32 6.43
C THR A 265 -4.26 21.31 5.39
N VAL A 266 -5.03 22.40 5.37
CA VAL A 266 -6.03 22.66 4.34
C VAL A 266 -5.54 23.83 3.48
N MET A 267 -5.28 23.55 2.21
CA MET A 267 -4.81 24.55 1.26
C MET A 267 -5.92 25.55 0.95
N PRO A 268 -5.75 26.87 1.24
CA PRO A 268 -6.76 27.87 0.98
C PRO A 268 -6.96 28.11 -0.53
N LEU A 269 -8.14 28.62 -0.92
CA LEU A 269 -8.50 28.83 -2.33
C LEU A 269 -7.44 29.58 -3.12
N ARG A 270 -6.95 30.70 -2.56
CA ARG A 270 -5.89 31.51 -3.20
C ARG A 270 -4.65 30.68 -3.56
N LYS A 271 -4.24 29.80 -2.66
CA LYS A 271 -3.06 28.91 -2.88
C LYS A 271 -3.34 27.84 -3.92
N ARG A 272 -4.58 27.31 -3.95
CA ARG A 272 -5.04 26.35 -4.98
C ARG A 272 -4.99 26.97 -6.38
N GLU A 273 -5.50 28.20 -6.54
CA GLU A 273 -5.44 28.96 -7.79
C GLU A 273 -4.00 29.21 -8.25
N GLN A 274 -3.12 29.57 -7.32
CA GLN A 274 -1.71 29.79 -7.61
C GLN A 274 -1.01 28.48 -8.04
N LEU A 275 -1.27 27.36 -7.35
CA LEU A 275 -0.73 26.04 -7.70
C LEU A 275 -1.15 25.65 -9.11
N VAL A 276 -2.44 25.76 -9.42
CA VAL A 276 -2.96 25.49 -10.77
C VAL A 276 -2.25 26.34 -11.81
N LYS A 277 -2.09 27.64 -11.56
CA LYS A 277 -1.40 28.56 -12.48
C LYS A 277 0.07 28.19 -12.71
N VAL A 278 0.79 27.78 -11.65
CA VAL A 278 2.17 27.29 -11.77
C VAL A 278 2.19 26.07 -12.68
N CYS A 279 1.36 25.06 -12.39
CA CYS A 279 1.33 23.81 -13.15
C CYS A 279 0.92 24.02 -14.62
N GLN A 280 -0.03 24.92 -14.89
CA GLN A 280 -0.40 25.32 -16.26
C GLN A 280 0.78 25.97 -16.99
N THR A 281 1.52 26.88 -16.34
CA THR A 281 2.67 27.56 -16.94
C THR A 281 3.74 26.57 -17.39
N TYR A 282 3.97 25.51 -16.61
CA TYR A 282 4.96 24.48 -16.93
C TYR A 282 4.37 23.28 -17.68
N GLN A 283 3.08 23.28 -17.99
CA GLN A 283 2.36 22.18 -18.64
C GLN A 283 2.55 20.84 -17.91
N VAL A 284 2.50 20.87 -16.59
CA VAL A 284 2.63 19.70 -15.71
C VAL A 284 1.26 19.38 -15.12
N PRO A 285 0.70 18.17 -15.34
CA PRO A 285 -0.58 17.80 -14.75
C PRO A 285 -0.48 17.65 -13.23
N ILE A 286 -1.61 17.88 -12.57
CA ILE A 286 -1.77 17.70 -11.12
C ILE A 286 -2.57 16.43 -10.87
N LEU A 287 -2.12 15.59 -9.95
CA LEU A 287 -2.94 14.57 -9.32
C LEU A 287 -3.37 15.06 -7.94
N GLU A 288 -4.66 15.25 -7.77
CA GLU A 288 -5.29 15.62 -6.51
C GLU A 288 -5.83 14.39 -5.81
N ASP A 289 -5.29 14.10 -4.61
CA ASP A 289 -5.80 13.06 -3.71
C ASP A 289 -6.75 13.70 -2.69
N ASP A 290 -8.06 13.46 -2.84
CA ASP A 290 -9.12 14.05 -1.99
C ASP A 290 -9.87 12.98 -1.18
N VAL A 291 -9.15 12.00 -0.63
CA VAL A 291 -9.75 10.91 0.16
C VAL A 291 -10.32 11.36 1.52
N PHE A 292 -9.91 12.53 2.02
CA PHE A 292 -10.38 13.11 3.29
C PHE A 292 -11.40 14.23 3.12
N GLY A 293 -11.61 14.74 1.91
CA GLY A 293 -12.46 15.91 1.66
C GLY A 293 -13.89 15.77 2.17
N GLN A 294 -14.44 14.55 2.18
CA GLN A 294 -15.78 14.30 2.69
C GLN A 294 -15.91 14.35 4.23
N LEU A 295 -14.79 14.34 4.96
CA LEU A 295 -14.74 14.48 6.41
C LEU A 295 -14.66 15.95 6.86
N SER A 296 -14.82 16.90 5.95
CA SER A 296 -14.67 18.33 6.22
C SER A 296 -15.78 18.87 7.12
N PHE A 297 -15.40 19.66 8.13
CA PHE A 297 -16.28 20.53 8.91
C PHE A 297 -16.42 21.92 8.29
N ILE A 298 -15.64 22.24 7.26
CA ILE A 298 -15.67 23.49 6.51
C ILE A 298 -16.58 23.29 5.30
N PRO A 299 -17.44 24.29 4.96
CA PRO A 299 -18.23 24.20 3.74
C PRO A 299 -17.34 23.94 2.51
N LYS A 300 -17.63 22.91 1.76
CA LYS A 300 -16.79 22.49 0.61
C LYS A 300 -16.78 23.52 -0.53
N THR A 301 -17.73 24.43 -0.53
CA THR A 301 -17.77 25.57 -1.46
C THR A 301 -16.66 26.59 -1.19
N GLU A 302 -16.14 26.66 0.05
CA GLU A 302 -15.03 27.55 0.43
C GLU A 302 -13.66 26.99 0.06
N ILE A 303 -13.55 25.66 -0.04
CA ILE A 303 -12.33 24.92 -0.41
C ILE A 303 -12.59 23.99 -1.60
N PRO A 304 -12.93 24.52 -2.78
CA PRO A 304 -13.25 23.71 -3.94
C PRO A 304 -12.03 22.85 -4.35
N PRO A 305 -12.23 21.61 -4.84
CA PRO A 305 -11.14 20.79 -5.39
C PRO A 305 -10.38 21.53 -6.51
N LEU A 306 -9.11 21.21 -6.66
CA LEU A 306 -8.28 21.70 -7.78
C LEU A 306 -8.90 21.31 -9.13
N LYS A 307 -9.53 20.13 -9.20
CA LYS A 307 -10.28 19.65 -10.36
C LYS A 307 -11.35 20.63 -10.84
N LYS A 308 -12.00 21.37 -9.92
CA LYS A 308 -12.97 22.41 -10.27
C LYS A 308 -12.29 23.63 -10.90
N LEU A 309 -11.08 23.96 -10.46
CA LEU A 309 -10.33 25.14 -10.94
C LEU A 309 -9.68 24.87 -12.30
N ASP A 310 -9.29 23.64 -12.59
CA ASP A 310 -8.68 23.23 -13.86
C ASP A 310 -9.12 21.81 -14.24
N PRO A 311 -10.29 21.65 -14.87
CA PRO A 311 -10.83 20.34 -15.23
C PRO A 311 -9.95 19.54 -16.18
N ASP A 312 -9.17 20.20 -17.02
CA ASP A 312 -8.41 19.57 -18.10
C ASP A 312 -7.01 19.13 -17.67
N ASN A 313 -6.43 19.77 -16.68
CA ASN A 313 -5.07 19.49 -16.23
C ASN A 313 -5.00 18.77 -14.87
N VAL A 314 -6.12 18.65 -14.15
CA VAL A 314 -6.18 17.97 -12.85
C VAL A 314 -6.83 16.59 -12.99
N LEU A 315 -6.12 15.57 -12.52
CA LEU A 315 -6.68 14.25 -12.25
C LEU A 315 -7.12 14.22 -10.79
N TYR A 316 -8.35 13.82 -10.53
CA TYR A 316 -8.96 13.84 -9.20
C TYR A 316 -9.25 12.42 -8.72
N ILE A 317 -8.73 12.07 -7.55
CA ILE A 317 -8.98 10.79 -6.89
C ILE A 317 -9.86 11.03 -5.67
N GLY A 318 -10.95 10.27 -5.58
CA GLY A 318 -11.80 10.20 -4.40
C GLY A 318 -12.00 8.77 -3.92
N SER A 319 -12.45 8.60 -2.68
CA SER A 319 -12.68 7.29 -2.07
C SER A 319 -13.70 7.35 -0.96
N LEU A 320 -14.46 6.27 -0.78
CA LEU A 320 -15.35 6.08 0.36
C LEU A 320 -14.66 5.38 1.55
N SER A 321 -13.43 4.95 1.39
CA SER A 321 -12.74 4.14 2.41
C SER A 321 -12.58 4.85 3.76
N LYS A 322 -12.50 6.18 3.78
CA LYS A 322 -12.37 6.95 5.02
C LYS A 322 -13.70 7.24 5.72
N ILE A 323 -14.84 6.96 5.06
CA ILE A 323 -16.18 7.12 5.61
C ILE A 323 -16.78 5.77 5.98
N LEU A 324 -16.57 4.75 5.11
CA LEU A 324 -17.20 3.44 5.21
C LEU A 324 -16.24 2.35 5.69
N GLY A 325 -15.02 2.71 6.06
CA GLY A 325 -13.95 1.78 6.41
C GLY A 325 -13.14 1.31 5.20
N SER A 326 -11.87 1.00 5.43
CA SER A 326 -10.91 0.63 4.37
C SER A 326 -11.23 -0.67 3.64
N THR A 327 -12.05 -1.54 4.22
CA THR A 327 -12.51 -2.79 3.61
C THR A 327 -13.49 -2.58 2.45
N THR A 328 -14.15 -1.43 2.37
CA THR A 328 -15.14 -1.10 1.33
C THR A 328 -14.53 -1.06 -0.06
N LYS A 329 -13.26 -0.63 -0.18
CA LYS A 329 -12.49 -0.58 -1.44
C LYS A 329 -13.22 0.09 -2.61
N ILE A 330 -14.01 1.13 -2.34
CA ILE A 330 -14.65 1.94 -3.37
C ILE A 330 -13.87 3.23 -3.54
N GLY A 331 -13.40 3.49 -4.75
CA GLY A 331 -12.75 4.72 -5.15
C GLY A 331 -13.11 5.10 -6.58
N TRP A 332 -12.69 6.27 -6.99
CA TRP A 332 -12.87 6.75 -8.36
C TRP A 332 -11.74 7.67 -8.78
N LEU A 333 -11.55 7.73 -10.09
CA LEU A 333 -10.67 8.66 -10.77
C LEU A 333 -11.50 9.53 -11.71
N SER A 334 -11.33 10.84 -11.66
CA SER A 334 -11.81 11.74 -12.70
C SER A 334 -10.64 12.38 -13.44
N ALA A 335 -10.62 12.21 -14.75
CA ALA A 335 -9.60 12.72 -15.66
C ALA A 335 -10.26 13.19 -16.98
N PRO A 336 -9.54 13.87 -17.89
CA PRO A 336 -10.04 14.12 -19.23
C PRO A 336 -10.48 12.81 -19.92
N ALA A 337 -11.55 12.84 -20.70
CA ALA A 337 -12.20 11.65 -21.26
C ALA A 337 -11.23 10.70 -22.00
N SER A 338 -10.27 11.27 -22.77
CA SER A 338 -9.24 10.48 -23.47
C SER A 338 -8.30 9.74 -22.52
N VAL A 339 -7.94 10.37 -21.39
CA VAL A 339 -7.10 9.79 -20.33
C VAL A 339 -7.88 8.72 -19.59
N THR A 340 -9.13 9.02 -19.19
CA THR A 340 -10.02 8.08 -18.51
C THR A 340 -10.21 6.80 -19.32
N LYS A 341 -10.40 6.92 -20.64
CA LYS A 341 -10.54 5.77 -21.53
C LYS A 341 -9.30 4.88 -21.52
N GLN A 342 -8.10 5.45 -21.65
CA GLN A 342 -6.87 4.67 -21.63
C GLN A 342 -6.64 3.98 -20.28
N ILE A 343 -6.97 4.66 -19.18
CA ILE A 343 -6.86 4.09 -17.84
C ILE A 343 -7.89 2.97 -17.64
N ALA A 344 -9.10 3.10 -18.19
CA ALA A 344 -10.11 2.03 -18.16
C ALA A 344 -9.67 0.79 -18.94
N GLU A 345 -9.07 0.98 -20.12
CA GLU A 345 -8.50 -0.11 -20.90
C GLU A 345 -7.38 -0.84 -20.13
N ALA A 346 -6.48 -0.09 -19.47
CA ALA A 346 -5.44 -0.68 -18.61
C ALA A 346 -6.02 -1.42 -17.40
N ARG A 347 -7.05 -0.87 -16.74
CA ARG A 347 -7.75 -1.55 -15.64
C ARG A 347 -8.31 -2.90 -16.10
N LYS A 348 -8.99 -2.94 -17.24
CA LYS A 348 -9.58 -4.17 -17.81
C LYS A 348 -8.54 -5.28 -18.08
N MET A 349 -7.28 -4.91 -18.30
CA MET A 349 -6.20 -5.90 -18.47
C MET A 349 -5.69 -6.47 -17.14
N MET A 350 -6.05 -5.85 -16.01
CA MET A 350 -5.62 -6.24 -14.67
C MET A 350 -6.72 -6.91 -13.84
N ASP A 351 -8.00 -6.68 -14.19
CA ASP A 351 -9.18 -7.35 -13.61
C ASP A 351 -9.40 -8.71 -14.31
#